data_7fe096704129bf8c338aa879ac66b54f
#
_entry.id   7fe096704129bf8c338aa879ac66b54f
#
_cell.length_a   1.000
_cell.length_b   1.000
_cell.length_c   1.000
_cell.angle_alpha   90.00
_cell.angle_beta   90.00
_cell.angle_gamma   90.00
#
_symmetry.space_group_name_H-M   'P 1'
#
loop_
_entity.id
_entity.type
_entity.pdbx_description
1 polymer ?
#
loop_
_entity_poly.entity_id
_entity_poly.type
_entity_poly.pdbx_seq_one_letter_code
_entity_poly.pdbx_strand_id
1 'polypeptide(L)'
;MRSVYIGGGTPTALPLAMLDEVLAECHYDVDEFTVEAGRPDTITPSVLNLLKKHGVTRISVNPQTFNDKTLELIGRKHKSEQVVKAFKRAKKMFKVNMDLIAMLPEETLDDFKYSVDKAVELSPENITVHTLYLKRGSLLRNEGYRNTENTVAEQMVDYAYRKLTEAGYNPYYMYRQKYTSGNLENVGYAKAGEECIYNIDIMEEDTSI
;
A
#
# COMPACT_ATOMS: atom_id res chain seq x y z
N MET A 1 -13.88 -17.98 -9.07
CA MET A 1 -13.27 -16.86 -8.33
C MET A 1 -11.76 -16.92 -8.59
N ARG A 2 -11.14 -15.81 -9.05
CA ARG A 2 -9.70 -15.80 -9.37
C ARG A 2 -8.84 -15.34 -8.20
N SER A 3 -9.40 -14.53 -7.32
CA SER A 3 -8.67 -13.95 -6.20
C SER A 3 -9.47 -13.97 -4.91
N VAL A 4 -8.74 -14.02 -3.78
CA VAL A 4 -9.25 -13.76 -2.42
C VAL A 4 -8.43 -12.61 -1.84
N TYR A 5 -9.11 -11.65 -1.22
CA TYR A 5 -8.47 -10.53 -0.56
C TYR A 5 -9.00 -10.36 0.87
N ILE A 6 -8.13 -10.44 1.85
CA ILE A 6 -8.45 -10.12 3.24
C ILE A 6 -7.86 -8.76 3.56
N GLY A 7 -8.73 -7.77 3.68
CA GLY A 7 -8.38 -6.38 3.97
C GLY A 7 -9.15 -5.83 5.16
N GLY A 8 -9.10 -4.51 5.30
CA GLY A 8 -9.78 -3.76 6.36
C GLY A 8 -8.97 -3.67 7.66
N GLY A 9 -8.60 -2.45 8.04
CA GLY A 9 -7.74 -2.22 9.19
C GLY A 9 -6.36 -2.88 9.02
N THR A 10 -6.03 -3.85 9.86
CA THR A 10 -4.79 -4.62 9.77
C THR A 10 -5.06 -6.06 10.19
N PRO A 11 -5.42 -6.96 9.26
CA PRO A 11 -5.74 -8.37 9.59
C PRO A 11 -4.65 -9.06 10.40
N THR A 12 -3.38 -8.76 10.12
CA THR A 12 -2.22 -9.32 10.83
C THR A 12 -2.04 -8.79 12.27
N ALA A 13 -2.87 -7.85 12.71
CA ALA A 13 -2.90 -7.41 14.11
C ALA A 13 -3.77 -8.31 14.99
N LEU A 14 -4.53 -9.24 14.41
CA LEU A 14 -5.28 -10.24 15.15
C LEU A 14 -4.33 -11.15 15.95
N PRO A 15 -4.75 -11.67 17.11
CA PRO A 15 -4.05 -12.78 17.77
C PRO A 15 -3.85 -13.95 16.79
N LEU A 16 -2.69 -14.61 16.86
CA LEU A 16 -2.29 -15.61 15.87
C LEU A 16 -3.34 -16.74 15.69
N ALA A 17 -3.97 -17.16 16.79
CA ALA A 17 -5.01 -18.19 16.75
C ALA A 17 -6.26 -17.71 15.99
N MET A 18 -6.69 -16.47 16.22
CA MET A 18 -7.83 -15.91 15.48
C MET A 18 -7.52 -15.70 14.01
N LEU A 19 -6.30 -15.29 13.69
CA LEU A 19 -5.87 -15.18 12.30
C LEU A 19 -5.84 -16.55 11.61
N ASP A 20 -5.39 -17.62 12.31
CA ASP A 20 -5.41 -19.00 11.82
C ASP A 20 -6.84 -19.46 11.51
N GLU A 21 -7.80 -19.20 12.42
CA GLU A 21 -9.21 -19.51 12.23
C GLU A 21 -9.80 -18.78 11.00
N VAL A 22 -9.58 -17.46 10.88
CA VAL A 22 -10.07 -16.69 9.72
C VAL A 22 -9.48 -17.22 8.41
N LEU A 23 -8.18 -17.49 8.38
CA LEU A 23 -7.53 -18.02 7.17
C LEU A 23 -8.00 -19.45 6.84
N ALA A 24 -8.36 -20.25 7.85
CA ALA A 24 -8.86 -21.59 7.66
C ALA A 24 -10.22 -21.63 6.96
N GLU A 25 -11.05 -20.61 7.12
CA GLU A 25 -12.32 -20.48 6.40
C GLU A 25 -12.16 -20.02 4.93
N CYS A 26 -10.96 -19.55 4.55
CA CYS A 26 -10.67 -19.02 3.22
C CYS A 26 -9.97 -20.05 2.31
N HIS A 27 -10.41 -21.33 2.35
CA HIS A 27 -9.88 -22.39 1.49
C HIS A 27 -10.54 -22.37 0.11
N TYR A 28 -9.98 -21.55 -0.80
CA TYR A 28 -10.42 -21.48 -2.18
C TYR A 28 -9.25 -21.81 -3.11
N ASP A 29 -9.56 -22.53 -4.18
CA ASP A 29 -8.62 -22.71 -5.29
C ASP A 29 -8.63 -21.42 -6.14
N VAL A 30 -7.63 -20.57 -5.92
CA VAL A 30 -7.53 -19.24 -6.52
C VAL A 30 -6.11 -18.99 -7.03
N ASP A 31 -6.02 -18.15 -8.06
CA ASP A 31 -4.73 -17.74 -8.63
C ASP A 31 -3.96 -16.79 -7.69
N GLU A 32 -4.69 -15.99 -6.90
CA GLU A 32 -4.09 -15.04 -5.96
C GLU A 32 -4.85 -14.98 -4.64
N PHE A 33 -4.12 -15.17 -3.54
CA PHE A 33 -4.62 -14.93 -2.19
C PHE A 33 -3.80 -13.81 -1.54
N THR A 34 -4.42 -12.65 -1.37
CA THR A 34 -3.80 -11.44 -0.80
C THR A 34 -4.27 -11.18 0.62
N VAL A 35 -3.34 -10.87 1.52
CA VAL A 35 -3.64 -10.40 2.88
C VAL A 35 -3.01 -9.01 3.11
N GLU A 36 -3.83 -8.06 3.55
CA GLU A 36 -3.36 -6.72 3.91
C GLU A 36 -2.63 -6.76 5.25
N ALA A 37 -1.28 -6.80 5.20
CA ALA A 37 -0.45 -6.78 6.39
C ALA A 37 -0.14 -5.36 6.91
N GLY A 38 -0.21 -4.37 6.04
CA GLY A 38 -0.19 -2.92 6.27
C GLY A 38 0.88 -2.38 7.24
N ARG A 39 0.93 -2.88 8.46
CA ARG A 39 1.80 -2.39 9.55
C ARG A 39 3.03 -3.27 9.74
N PRO A 40 4.25 -2.73 9.69
CA PRO A 40 5.49 -3.50 9.80
C PRO A 40 5.68 -4.19 11.16
N ASP A 41 5.08 -3.68 12.23
CA ASP A 41 5.14 -4.28 13.57
C ASP A 41 4.37 -5.60 13.67
N THR A 42 3.37 -5.82 12.82
CA THR A 42 2.59 -7.06 12.78
C THR A 42 3.18 -8.13 11.85
N ILE A 43 4.16 -7.77 11.02
CA ILE A 43 4.81 -8.67 10.05
C ILE A 43 5.94 -9.46 10.74
N THR A 44 5.54 -10.33 11.68
CA THR A 44 6.45 -11.19 12.43
C THR A 44 6.74 -12.50 11.67
N PRO A 45 7.83 -13.21 11.97
CA PRO A 45 8.10 -14.53 11.39
C PRO A 45 6.94 -15.52 11.60
N SER A 46 6.30 -15.50 12.76
CA SER A 46 5.16 -16.40 13.05
C SER A 46 3.97 -16.10 12.18
N VAL A 47 3.63 -14.81 11.99
CA VAL A 47 2.56 -14.38 11.09
C VAL A 47 2.88 -14.77 9.64
N LEU A 48 4.09 -14.50 9.14
CA LEU A 48 4.47 -14.86 7.78
C LEU A 48 4.40 -16.38 7.54
N ASN A 49 4.85 -17.19 8.49
CA ASN A 49 4.74 -18.64 8.39
C ASN A 49 3.28 -19.12 8.38
N LEU A 50 2.43 -18.48 9.19
CA LEU A 50 0.99 -18.77 9.20
C LEU A 50 0.34 -18.43 7.86
N LEU A 51 0.58 -17.23 7.33
CA LEU A 51 0.08 -16.83 6.01
C LEU A 51 0.53 -17.80 4.92
N LYS A 52 1.81 -18.23 4.96
CA LYS A 52 2.33 -19.20 4.00
C LYS A 52 1.67 -20.56 4.13
N LYS A 53 1.41 -21.05 5.36
CA LYS A 53 0.68 -22.31 5.64
C LYS A 53 -0.69 -22.32 4.98
N HIS A 54 -1.40 -21.18 4.95
CA HIS A 54 -2.73 -21.04 4.37
C HIS A 54 -2.74 -20.65 2.88
N GLY A 55 -1.60 -20.75 2.20
CA GLY A 55 -1.54 -20.51 0.76
C GLY A 55 -1.59 -19.05 0.32
N VAL A 56 -1.41 -18.11 1.25
CA VAL A 56 -1.28 -16.69 0.87
C VAL A 56 -0.13 -16.52 -0.12
N THR A 57 -0.37 -15.80 -1.21
CA THR A 57 0.60 -15.58 -2.29
C THR A 57 1.14 -14.16 -2.31
N ARG A 58 0.34 -13.20 -1.82
CA ARG A 58 0.66 -11.77 -1.83
C ARG A 58 0.32 -11.12 -0.49
N ILE A 59 1.13 -10.17 -0.06
CA ILE A 59 0.82 -9.32 1.11
C ILE A 59 1.14 -7.86 0.81
N SER A 60 0.52 -6.94 1.54
CA SER A 60 0.90 -5.54 1.48
C SER A 60 1.80 -5.14 2.66
N VAL A 61 2.83 -4.33 2.36
CA VAL A 61 3.69 -3.68 3.35
C VAL A 61 3.67 -2.20 3.04
N ASN A 62 2.81 -1.44 3.75
CA ASN A 62 2.45 -0.08 3.38
C ASN A 62 3.24 0.96 4.17
N PRO A 63 4.36 1.51 3.64
CA PRO A 63 5.12 2.56 4.29
C PRO A 63 4.33 3.85 4.44
N GLN A 64 3.49 4.20 3.46
CA GLN A 64 2.86 5.50 3.24
C GLN A 64 3.90 6.58 2.85
N THR A 65 4.98 6.67 3.58
CA THR A 65 6.18 7.48 3.35
C THR A 65 7.39 6.81 4.01
N PHE A 66 8.60 7.20 3.60
CA PHE A 66 9.85 6.83 4.28
C PHE A 66 10.44 7.98 5.12
N ASN A 67 9.69 9.06 5.33
CA ASN A 67 10.06 10.16 6.20
C ASN A 67 9.54 9.90 7.63
N ASP A 68 10.46 9.65 8.56
CA ASP A 68 10.10 9.31 9.94
C ASP A 68 9.34 10.43 10.68
N LYS A 69 9.64 11.69 10.37
CA LYS A 69 8.93 12.85 10.93
C LYS A 69 7.46 12.86 10.50
N THR A 70 7.22 12.60 9.22
CA THR A 70 5.86 12.52 8.67
C THR A 70 5.11 11.31 9.22
N LEU A 71 5.78 10.15 9.36
CA LEU A 71 5.17 8.96 9.98
C LEU A 71 4.66 9.28 11.39
N GLU A 72 5.44 9.97 12.20
CA GLU A 72 5.03 10.41 13.55
C GLU A 72 3.83 11.36 13.49
N LEU A 73 3.87 12.33 12.59
CA LEU A 73 2.80 13.32 12.42
C LEU A 73 1.46 12.68 12.02
N ILE A 74 1.47 11.66 11.17
CA ILE A 74 0.26 10.93 10.77
C ILE A 74 -0.13 9.79 11.74
N GLY A 75 0.48 9.75 12.93
CA GLY A 75 0.15 8.80 13.99
C GLY A 75 0.66 7.38 13.77
N ARG A 76 1.64 7.19 12.89
CA ARG A 76 2.29 5.89 12.69
C ARG A 76 3.36 5.67 13.76
N LYS A 77 3.25 4.55 14.49
CA LYS A 77 4.16 4.23 15.61
C LYS A 77 5.49 3.59 15.16
N HIS A 78 5.63 3.29 13.88
CA HIS A 78 6.82 2.65 13.32
C HIS A 78 7.71 3.65 12.58
N LYS A 79 8.97 3.28 12.40
CA LYS A 79 9.95 4.02 11.60
C LYS A 79 10.16 3.36 10.25
N SER A 80 10.68 4.11 9.29
CA SER A 80 11.02 3.66 7.95
C SER A 80 11.94 2.42 7.94
N GLU A 81 12.91 2.36 8.85
CA GLU A 81 13.79 1.19 9.01
C GLU A 81 13.01 -0.10 9.32
N GLN A 82 11.94 -0.02 10.10
CA GLN A 82 11.10 -1.17 10.44
C GLN A 82 10.31 -1.65 9.21
N VAL A 83 9.86 -0.72 8.36
CA VAL A 83 9.24 -1.05 7.06
C VAL A 83 10.21 -1.83 6.19
N VAL A 84 11.44 -1.35 6.03
CA VAL A 84 12.49 -2.03 5.26
C VAL A 84 12.77 -3.44 5.78
N LYS A 85 12.87 -3.60 7.11
CA LYS A 85 13.07 -4.92 7.72
C LYS A 85 11.91 -5.86 7.49
N ALA A 86 10.67 -5.38 7.64
CA ALA A 86 9.45 -6.15 7.40
C ALA A 86 9.35 -6.56 5.91
N PHE A 87 9.58 -5.62 5.00
CA PHE A 87 9.62 -5.88 3.57
C PHE A 87 10.63 -6.97 3.20
N LYS A 88 11.88 -6.86 3.66
CA LYS A 88 12.93 -7.86 3.38
C LYS A 88 12.60 -9.26 3.88
N ARG A 89 11.80 -9.38 4.95
CA ARG A 89 11.28 -10.69 5.42
C ARG A 89 10.17 -11.20 4.51
N ALA A 90 9.19 -10.34 4.24
CA ALA A 90 8.02 -10.66 3.43
C ALA A 90 8.39 -11.08 2.00
N LYS A 91 9.27 -10.34 1.37
CA LYS A 91 9.74 -10.55 -0.01
C LYS A 91 10.37 -11.92 -0.28
N LYS A 92 10.85 -12.60 0.77
CA LYS A 92 11.39 -13.96 0.65
C LYS A 92 10.31 -15.03 0.44
N MET A 93 9.06 -14.71 0.75
CA MET A 93 7.97 -15.69 0.84
C MET A 93 6.77 -15.32 0.00
N PHE A 94 6.57 -14.04 -0.31
CA PHE A 94 5.37 -13.48 -0.92
C PHE A 94 5.72 -12.46 -2.00
N LYS A 95 4.79 -12.26 -2.94
CA LYS A 95 4.71 -11.02 -3.70
C LYS A 95 4.32 -9.89 -2.74
N VAL A 96 4.88 -8.70 -2.93
CA VAL A 96 4.66 -7.59 -2.01
C VAL A 96 4.12 -6.37 -2.73
N ASN A 97 3.00 -5.84 -2.21
CA ASN A 97 2.47 -4.53 -2.58
C ASN A 97 2.97 -3.47 -1.59
N MET A 98 3.23 -2.27 -2.09
CA MET A 98 3.55 -1.09 -1.30
C MET A 98 2.63 0.06 -1.64
N ASP A 99 2.15 0.80 -0.61
CA ASP A 99 1.41 2.04 -0.82
C ASP A 99 2.23 3.24 -0.36
N LEU A 100 2.26 4.27 -1.21
CA LEU A 100 2.79 5.59 -0.92
C LEU A 100 1.65 6.61 -0.99
N ILE A 101 1.75 7.68 -0.20
CA ILE A 101 0.77 8.76 -0.23
C ILE A 101 1.47 10.06 -0.56
N ALA A 102 1.08 10.69 -1.67
CA ALA A 102 1.48 12.04 -2.02
C ALA A 102 0.71 13.08 -1.20
N MET A 103 1.32 14.20 -0.93
CA MET A 103 0.74 15.33 -0.20
C MET A 103 0.45 15.04 1.28
N LEU A 104 1.24 14.20 1.93
CA LEU A 104 1.20 14.06 3.38
C LEU A 104 1.57 15.38 4.06
N PRO A 105 1.04 15.64 5.28
CA PRO A 105 1.32 16.87 6.01
C PRO A 105 2.82 17.12 6.18
N GLU A 106 3.23 18.37 5.96
CA GLU A 106 4.60 18.87 6.06
C GLU A 106 5.61 18.19 5.11
N GLU A 107 5.19 17.33 4.19
CA GLU A 107 6.08 16.78 3.17
C GLU A 107 6.27 17.73 2.00
N THR A 108 7.55 17.96 1.69
CA THR A 108 7.97 18.64 0.47
C THR A 108 7.98 17.69 -0.73
N LEU A 109 8.10 18.25 -1.92
CA LEU A 109 8.31 17.44 -3.13
C LEU A 109 9.55 16.52 -3.01
N ASP A 110 10.62 16.99 -2.35
CA ASP A 110 11.85 16.19 -2.21
C ASP A 110 11.71 15.06 -1.18
N ASP A 111 10.90 15.24 -0.13
CA ASP A 111 10.53 14.16 0.81
C ASP A 111 9.76 13.05 0.10
N PHE A 112 8.81 13.43 -0.75
CA PHE A 112 8.04 12.46 -1.53
C PHE A 112 8.91 11.74 -2.57
N LYS A 113 9.79 12.47 -3.29
CA LYS A 113 10.78 11.86 -4.21
C LYS A 113 11.65 10.82 -3.51
N TYR A 114 12.16 11.18 -2.32
CA TYR A 114 12.92 10.24 -1.50
C TYR A 114 12.14 8.96 -1.21
N SER A 115 10.85 9.09 -0.89
CA SER A 115 9.98 7.94 -0.60
C SER A 115 9.76 7.07 -1.84
N VAL A 116 9.55 7.67 -3.01
CA VAL A 116 9.42 6.93 -4.29
C VAL A 116 10.73 6.22 -4.62
N ASP A 117 11.88 6.91 -4.50
CA ASP A 117 13.19 6.32 -4.78
C ASP A 117 13.49 5.13 -3.87
N LYS A 118 13.13 5.22 -2.58
CA LYS A 118 13.25 4.11 -1.62
C LYS A 118 12.35 2.93 -1.99
N ALA A 119 11.13 3.17 -2.42
CA ALA A 119 10.23 2.11 -2.88
C ALA A 119 10.81 1.40 -4.13
N VAL A 120 11.34 2.15 -5.08
CA VAL A 120 12.02 1.61 -6.28
C VAL A 120 13.25 0.79 -5.89
N GLU A 121 14.09 1.28 -4.96
CA GLU A 121 15.27 0.56 -4.45
C GLU A 121 14.88 -0.79 -3.82
N LEU A 122 13.79 -0.82 -3.06
CA LEU A 122 13.27 -2.04 -2.45
C LEU A 122 12.67 -3.01 -3.48
N SER A 123 12.18 -2.48 -4.58
CA SER A 123 11.73 -3.26 -5.73
C SER A 123 10.61 -4.27 -5.42
N PRO A 124 9.47 -3.84 -4.82
CA PRO A 124 8.30 -4.69 -4.66
C PRO A 124 7.72 -5.09 -6.02
N GLU A 125 6.75 -6.00 -6.06
CA GLU A 125 6.02 -6.36 -7.27
C GLU A 125 5.07 -5.25 -7.70
N ASN A 126 4.53 -4.53 -6.71
CA ASN A 126 3.45 -3.57 -6.92
C ASN A 126 3.67 -2.33 -6.04
N ILE A 127 3.44 -1.15 -6.60
CA ILE A 127 3.47 0.13 -5.88
C ILE A 127 2.21 0.90 -6.24
N THR A 128 1.43 1.29 -5.22
CA THR A 128 0.31 2.20 -5.40
C THR A 128 0.68 3.58 -4.89
N VAL A 129 0.46 4.59 -5.70
CA VAL A 129 0.60 5.98 -5.31
C VAL A 129 -0.79 6.58 -5.11
N HIS A 130 -1.09 6.88 -3.85
CA HIS A 130 -2.30 7.57 -3.45
C HIS A 130 -2.06 9.07 -3.34
N THR A 131 -3.09 9.87 -3.61
CA THR A 131 -3.10 11.28 -3.25
C THR A 131 -3.90 11.45 -1.97
N LEU A 132 -3.36 12.21 -1.02
CA LEU A 132 -3.99 12.38 0.29
C LEU A 132 -5.44 12.82 0.17
N TYR A 133 -6.33 12.06 0.78
CA TYR A 133 -7.74 12.38 0.93
C TYR A 133 -8.07 12.71 2.40
N LEU A 134 -8.61 13.89 2.63
CA LEU A 134 -8.99 14.34 3.97
C LEU A 134 -10.47 14.01 4.25
N LYS A 135 -10.73 12.91 4.93
CA LYS A 135 -12.08 12.56 5.39
C LYS A 135 -12.66 13.65 6.29
N ARG A 136 -13.97 13.91 6.19
CA ARG A 136 -14.69 14.72 7.19
C ARG A 136 -14.52 14.06 8.56
N GLY A 137 -14.06 14.84 9.56
CA GLY A 137 -13.82 14.32 10.92
C GLY A 137 -12.46 13.66 11.15
N SER A 138 -11.54 13.62 10.18
CA SER A 138 -10.16 13.22 10.44
C SER A 138 -9.46 14.25 11.33
N LEU A 139 -8.55 13.79 12.20
CA LEU A 139 -7.75 14.67 13.06
C LEU A 139 -7.06 15.78 12.25
N LEU A 140 -6.40 15.43 11.15
CA LEU A 140 -5.73 16.39 10.26
C LEU A 140 -6.66 17.49 9.76
N ARG A 141 -7.89 17.17 9.39
CA ARG A 141 -8.88 18.16 8.95
C ARG A 141 -9.38 19.01 10.10
N ASN A 142 -9.56 18.44 11.28
CA ASN A 142 -10.00 19.16 12.48
C ASN A 142 -8.91 20.12 12.99
N GLU A 143 -7.64 19.79 12.78
CA GLU A 143 -6.48 20.64 13.06
C GLU A 143 -6.25 21.72 12.00
N GLY A 144 -7.15 21.84 11.01
CA GLY A 144 -7.13 22.91 10.01
C GLY A 144 -6.22 22.64 8.81
N TYR A 145 -5.66 21.43 8.68
CA TYR A 145 -4.88 21.07 7.50
C TYR A 145 -5.74 21.17 6.24
N ARG A 146 -5.31 21.98 5.30
CA ARG A 146 -5.94 22.15 3.98
C ARG A 146 -4.85 22.02 2.94
N ASN A 147 -5.03 21.08 2.04
CA ASN A 147 -4.14 20.94 0.91
C ASN A 147 -4.64 21.85 -0.23
N THR A 148 -3.94 22.95 -0.47
CA THR A 148 -4.30 23.95 -1.48
C THR A 148 -3.31 24.02 -2.65
N GLU A 149 -2.20 23.28 -2.58
CA GLU A 149 -1.14 23.38 -3.59
C GLU A 149 -1.28 22.31 -4.67
N ASN A 150 -2.21 22.53 -5.61
CA ASN A 150 -2.44 21.61 -6.73
C ASN A 150 -1.17 21.37 -7.55
N THR A 151 -0.36 22.39 -7.78
CA THR A 151 0.89 22.29 -8.56
C THR A 151 1.91 21.34 -7.93
N VAL A 152 2.06 21.34 -6.60
CA VAL A 152 2.97 20.42 -5.92
C VAL A 152 2.44 18.99 -5.99
N ALA A 153 1.13 18.79 -5.85
CA ALA A 153 0.50 17.49 -5.99
C ALA A 153 0.74 16.90 -7.40
N GLU A 154 0.55 17.70 -8.45
CA GLU A 154 0.85 17.32 -9.82
C GLU A 154 2.33 16.92 -10.00
N GLN A 155 3.25 17.73 -9.47
CA GLN A 155 4.69 17.44 -9.54
C GLN A 155 5.06 16.13 -8.81
N MET A 156 4.43 15.82 -7.68
CA MET A 156 4.64 14.56 -6.96
C MET A 156 4.17 13.37 -7.80
N VAL A 157 2.95 13.43 -8.34
CA VAL A 157 2.39 12.35 -9.15
C VAL A 157 3.17 12.15 -10.44
N ASP A 158 3.56 13.24 -11.12
CA ASP A 158 4.39 13.19 -12.33
C ASP A 158 5.78 12.59 -12.04
N TYR A 159 6.38 12.93 -10.91
CA TYR A 159 7.64 12.32 -10.52
C TYR A 159 7.49 10.81 -10.30
N ALA A 160 6.46 10.40 -9.55
CA ALA A 160 6.19 8.98 -9.32
C ALA A 160 5.98 8.23 -10.64
N TYR A 161 5.16 8.77 -11.55
CA TYR A 161 4.92 8.17 -12.86
C TYR A 161 6.23 7.95 -13.63
N ARG A 162 7.03 9.00 -13.79
CA ARG A 162 8.32 8.90 -14.52
C ARG A 162 9.27 7.92 -13.86
N LYS A 163 9.47 8.05 -12.55
CA LYS A 163 10.44 7.23 -11.82
C LYS A 163 10.07 5.75 -11.81
N LEU A 164 8.79 5.43 -11.64
CA LEU A 164 8.29 4.06 -11.64
C LEU A 164 8.34 3.45 -13.04
N THR A 165 7.97 4.19 -14.08
CA THR A 165 8.06 3.69 -15.46
C THR A 165 9.52 3.49 -15.91
N GLU A 166 10.43 4.38 -15.56
CA GLU A 166 11.88 4.20 -15.77
C GLU A 166 12.44 2.94 -15.06
N ALA A 167 11.85 2.59 -13.91
CA ALA A 167 12.21 1.40 -13.14
C ALA A 167 11.50 0.11 -13.61
N GLY A 168 10.73 0.16 -14.72
CA GLY A 168 10.09 -0.99 -15.34
C GLY A 168 8.73 -1.35 -14.75
N TYR A 169 8.10 -0.45 -14.00
CA TYR A 169 6.71 -0.61 -13.57
C TYR A 169 5.77 0.00 -14.61
N ASN A 170 4.63 -0.66 -14.83
CA ASN A 170 3.58 -0.17 -15.69
C ASN A 170 2.35 0.22 -14.86
N PRO A 171 1.68 1.36 -15.14
CA PRO A 171 0.38 1.64 -14.54
C PRO A 171 -0.61 0.59 -15.06
N TYR A 172 -1.42 0.00 -14.16
CA TYR A 172 -2.36 -1.05 -14.55
C TYR A 172 -3.79 -0.82 -14.02
N TYR A 173 -3.95 0.03 -12.99
CA TYR A 173 -5.25 0.51 -12.57
C TYR A 173 -5.17 1.94 -12.05
N MET A 174 -6.29 2.67 -12.15
CA MET A 174 -6.42 3.99 -11.56
C MET A 174 -7.85 4.21 -11.07
N TYR A 175 -7.97 4.97 -10.00
CA TYR A 175 -9.27 5.42 -9.53
C TYR A 175 -9.19 6.80 -8.90
N ARG A 176 -10.30 7.54 -8.99
CA ARG A 176 -10.40 8.88 -8.44
C ARG A 176 -11.33 8.88 -7.23
N GLN A 177 -10.86 9.42 -6.13
CA GLN A 177 -11.70 9.74 -4.98
C GLN A 177 -12.17 11.19 -5.06
N LYS A 178 -13.43 11.46 -4.69
CA LYS A 178 -13.90 12.85 -4.57
C LYS A 178 -13.12 13.56 -3.47
N TYR A 179 -12.71 14.81 -3.72
CA TYR A 179 -11.99 15.67 -2.76
C TYR A 179 -10.54 15.25 -2.45
N THR A 180 -9.87 14.57 -3.35
CA THR A 180 -8.41 14.44 -3.32
C THR A 180 -7.75 15.77 -3.63
N SER A 181 -6.52 15.96 -3.15
CA SER A 181 -5.70 17.12 -3.50
C SER A 181 -5.51 17.19 -5.01
N GLY A 182 -5.84 18.34 -5.61
CA GLY A 182 -5.75 18.53 -7.06
C GLY A 182 -6.73 17.71 -7.91
N ASN A 183 -7.70 17.00 -7.31
CA ASN A 183 -8.56 16.00 -8.01
C ASN A 183 -7.76 14.93 -8.77
N LEU A 184 -6.56 14.62 -8.30
CA LEU A 184 -5.68 13.64 -8.92
C LEU A 184 -6.15 12.21 -8.65
N GLU A 185 -5.77 11.31 -9.54
CA GLU A 185 -6.06 9.89 -9.43
C GLU A 185 -5.07 9.19 -8.51
N ASN A 186 -5.52 8.09 -7.90
CA ASN A 186 -4.68 7.09 -7.30
C ASN A 186 -4.31 6.08 -8.38
N VAL A 187 -3.03 5.77 -8.53
CA VAL A 187 -2.53 4.90 -9.59
C VAL A 187 -1.74 3.75 -9.02
N GLY A 188 -2.11 2.54 -9.42
CA GLY A 188 -1.34 1.33 -9.14
C GLY A 188 -0.38 0.99 -10.28
N TYR A 189 0.85 0.71 -9.91
CA TYR A 189 1.93 0.33 -10.81
C TYR A 189 2.41 -1.07 -10.47
N ALA A 190 2.67 -1.89 -11.47
CA ALA A 190 3.19 -3.24 -11.30
C ALA A 190 4.33 -3.54 -12.27
N LYS A 191 5.21 -4.46 -11.90
CA LYS A 191 6.09 -5.12 -12.86
C LYS A 191 5.26 -6.00 -13.78
N ALA A 192 5.71 -6.20 -15.01
CA ALA A 192 4.98 -7.01 -15.99
C ALA A 192 4.71 -8.43 -15.46
N GLY A 193 3.43 -8.85 -15.46
CA GLY A 193 2.98 -10.13 -14.93
C GLY A 193 2.89 -10.21 -13.40
N GLU A 194 3.03 -9.07 -12.72
CA GLU A 194 2.96 -8.97 -11.26
C GLU A 194 1.80 -8.11 -10.78
N GLU A 195 0.85 -7.81 -11.66
CA GLU A 195 -0.37 -7.08 -11.35
C GLU A 195 -1.16 -7.81 -10.24
N CYS A 196 -1.79 -7.06 -9.34
CA CYS A 196 -2.67 -7.63 -8.32
C CYS A 196 -4.02 -7.96 -8.94
N ILE A 197 -4.38 -9.25 -9.00
CA ILE A 197 -5.61 -9.72 -9.64
C ILE A 197 -6.84 -9.10 -8.99
N TYR A 198 -6.87 -9.03 -7.67
CA TYR A 198 -7.95 -8.39 -6.92
C TYR A 198 -8.20 -6.93 -7.35
N ASN A 199 -7.12 -6.16 -7.56
CA ASN A 199 -7.26 -4.77 -7.99
C ASN A 199 -7.85 -4.67 -9.40
N ILE A 200 -7.49 -5.59 -10.31
CA ILE A 200 -8.06 -5.66 -11.65
C ILE A 200 -9.54 -6.02 -11.56
N ASP A 201 -9.88 -7.11 -10.86
CA ASP A 201 -11.25 -7.62 -10.74
C ASP A 201 -12.21 -6.55 -10.17
N ILE A 202 -11.78 -5.77 -9.16
CA ILE A 202 -12.59 -4.67 -8.60
C ILE A 202 -12.78 -3.52 -9.59
N MET A 203 -11.76 -3.18 -10.37
CA MET A 203 -11.85 -2.08 -11.33
C MET A 203 -12.69 -2.45 -12.56
N GLU A 204 -12.69 -3.70 -12.96
CA GLU A 204 -13.46 -4.22 -14.08
C GLU A 204 -14.90 -4.62 -13.68
N GLU A 205 -15.27 -4.49 -12.41
CA GLU A 205 -16.56 -4.90 -11.84
C GLU A 205 -16.92 -6.38 -12.11
N ASP A 206 -15.90 -7.20 -12.38
CA ASP A 206 -16.08 -8.60 -12.79
C ASP A 206 -16.51 -9.52 -11.65
N THR A 207 -16.39 -9.06 -10.39
CA THR A 207 -16.87 -9.82 -9.22
C THR A 207 -17.21 -8.91 -8.05
N SER A 208 -18.45 -8.97 -7.62
CA SER A 208 -18.85 -8.53 -6.26
C SER A 208 -19.44 -9.72 -5.51
N ILE A 209 -18.98 -9.93 -4.31
CA ILE A 209 -19.68 -10.76 -3.32
C ILE A 209 -20.27 -9.84 -2.28
#